data_f16896990bbfd7e3d844c31c850c4bf1
#
_entry.id   f16896990bbfd7e3d844c31c850c4bf1
#
_cell.length_a   1.000
_cell.length_b   1.000
_cell.length_c   1.000
_cell.angle_alpha   90.00
_cell.angle_beta   90.00
_cell.angle_gamma   90.00
#
_symmetry.space_group_name_H-M   'P 1'
#
loop_
_entity.id
_entity.type
_entity.pdbx_description
1 polymer ?
#
loop_
_entity_poly.entity_id
_entity_poly.type
_entity_poly.pdbx_seq_one_letter_code
_entity_poly.pdbx_strand_id
1 'polypeptide(L)'
;MKVECPFLSQFDGLKHAFFEANPDILKAHKTQAMEAMAGRPLPLVTLKQVHGRKVIRLAQPLDKEIEGDGLVTRVKGIALGISTADCGPLLFYDPVAGIIGACHAGWKGAKEGIIQATIEAMTEEGAKRSQIHATLGPTIQQMNYEVGPEFPALFDGPYETYFRPAHKEEHHCFNLPLYICDQLVKEKIAHIHDLKKNTFTENFYSRRRFLSWDPQGMSFRNLSAIAII
;
A
#
# COMPACT_ATOMS: atom_id res chain seq x y z
N MET A 1 9.85 -14.61 2.84
CA MET A 1 8.48 -15.15 2.95
C MET A 1 7.47 -14.15 2.41
N LYS A 2 6.20 -14.56 2.24
CA LYS A 2 5.09 -13.68 1.82
C LYS A 2 3.89 -13.85 2.75
N VAL A 3 3.10 -12.79 2.89
CA VAL A 3 1.80 -12.79 3.58
C VAL A 3 0.72 -12.55 2.54
N GLU A 4 -0.41 -13.20 2.68
CA GLU A 4 -1.59 -13.05 1.82
C GLU A 4 -2.80 -12.63 2.67
N CYS A 5 -3.73 -11.91 2.08
CA CYS A 5 -5.00 -11.57 2.70
C CYS A 5 -5.99 -12.74 2.50
N PRO A 6 -6.49 -13.39 3.56
CA PRO A 6 -7.42 -14.50 3.42
C PRO A 6 -8.68 -14.17 2.61
N PHE A 7 -9.15 -12.92 2.69
CA PHE A 7 -10.33 -12.48 1.94
C PHE A 7 -10.06 -12.32 0.44
N LEU A 8 -8.90 -11.81 0.05
CA LEU A 8 -8.55 -11.72 -1.37
C LEU A 8 -8.19 -13.10 -1.96
N SER A 9 -7.69 -14.02 -1.13
CA SER A 9 -7.36 -15.39 -1.56
C SER A 9 -8.58 -16.24 -1.92
N GLN A 10 -9.80 -15.79 -1.61
CA GLN A 10 -11.04 -16.49 -1.96
C GLN A 10 -11.46 -16.31 -3.43
N PHE A 11 -10.87 -15.33 -4.12
CA PHE A 11 -11.22 -15.04 -5.51
C PHE A 11 -10.35 -15.83 -6.48
N ASP A 12 -10.99 -16.73 -7.24
CA ASP A 12 -10.31 -17.46 -8.31
C ASP A 12 -9.74 -16.51 -9.36
N GLY A 13 -8.52 -16.81 -9.82
CA GLY A 13 -7.83 -15.97 -10.78
C GLY A 13 -7.23 -14.67 -10.23
N LEU A 14 -7.44 -14.34 -8.95
CA LEU A 14 -6.72 -13.25 -8.28
C LEU A 14 -5.48 -13.80 -7.58
N LYS A 15 -4.34 -13.13 -7.76
CA LYS A 15 -3.09 -13.39 -7.05
C LYS A 15 -2.61 -12.11 -6.38
N HIS A 16 -2.18 -12.22 -5.14
CA HIS A 16 -1.63 -11.10 -4.39
C HIS A 16 -0.64 -11.60 -3.34
N ALA A 17 0.27 -10.73 -2.94
CA ALA A 17 1.20 -11.00 -1.85
C ALA A 17 1.78 -9.72 -1.28
N PHE A 18 2.07 -9.76 0.01
CA PHE A 18 2.88 -8.78 0.73
C PHE A 18 4.18 -9.48 1.10
N PHE A 19 5.27 -9.13 0.42
CA PHE A 19 6.56 -9.77 0.61
C PHE A 19 7.32 -9.14 1.76
N GLU A 20 7.90 -10.00 2.59
CA GLU A 20 8.83 -9.60 3.64
C GLU A 20 10.10 -8.98 3.06
N ALA A 21 10.85 -8.28 3.91
CA ALA A 21 12.06 -7.57 3.51
C ALA A 21 13.03 -8.46 2.72
N ASN A 22 13.31 -8.06 1.50
CA ASN A 22 14.37 -8.64 0.69
C ASN A 22 15.08 -7.48 -0.04
N PRO A 23 16.40 -7.31 0.16
CA PRO A 23 17.16 -6.20 -0.41
C PRO A 23 17.05 -6.13 -1.93
N ASP A 24 16.94 -7.29 -2.57
CA ASP A 24 17.01 -7.39 -4.02
C ASP A 24 15.63 -7.56 -4.71
N ILE A 25 14.53 -7.63 -3.92
CA ILE A 25 13.21 -7.99 -4.48
C ILE A 25 12.75 -7.04 -5.61
N LEU A 26 13.16 -5.78 -5.57
CA LEU A 26 12.81 -4.80 -6.59
C LEU A 26 13.86 -4.70 -7.73
N LYS A 27 15.08 -5.15 -7.52
CA LYS A 27 16.16 -5.05 -8.48
C LYS A 27 16.43 -6.37 -9.23
N ALA A 28 16.71 -7.43 -8.49
CA ALA A 28 17.17 -8.70 -9.07
C ALA A 28 16.11 -9.82 -9.02
N HIS A 29 15.13 -9.75 -8.13
CA HIS A 29 14.22 -10.87 -7.82
C HIS A 29 12.75 -10.61 -8.16
N LYS A 30 12.43 -9.63 -9.02
CA LYS A 30 11.04 -9.36 -9.46
C LYS A 30 10.38 -10.61 -10.03
N THR A 31 11.08 -11.35 -10.89
CA THR A 31 10.58 -12.59 -11.50
C THR A 31 10.28 -13.64 -10.43
N GLN A 32 11.21 -13.88 -9.50
CA GLN A 32 11.03 -14.84 -8.42
C GLN A 32 9.85 -14.47 -7.49
N ALA A 33 9.67 -13.17 -7.22
CA ALA A 33 8.53 -12.71 -6.45
C ALA A 33 7.21 -13.02 -7.18
N MET A 34 7.15 -12.79 -8.48
CA MET A 34 5.96 -13.09 -9.27
C MET A 34 5.71 -14.59 -9.38
N GLU A 35 6.73 -15.40 -9.57
CA GLU A 35 6.62 -16.87 -9.53
C GLU A 35 6.12 -17.36 -8.17
N ALA A 36 6.64 -16.80 -7.07
CA ALA A 36 6.18 -17.13 -5.72
C ALA A 36 4.73 -16.71 -5.45
N MET A 37 4.24 -15.62 -6.08
CA MET A 37 2.88 -15.13 -5.95
C MET A 37 1.90 -15.88 -6.88
N ALA A 38 2.26 -16.03 -8.15
CA ALA A 38 1.33 -16.44 -9.20
C ALA A 38 1.61 -17.84 -9.79
N GLY A 39 2.69 -18.50 -9.35
CA GLY A 39 3.13 -19.80 -9.91
C GLY A 39 3.75 -19.68 -11.31
N ARG A 40 3.92 -18.48 -11.84
CA ARG A 40 4.54 -18.19 -13.13
C ARG A 40 5.12 -16.77 -13.14
N PRO A 41 6.08 -16.48 -14.04
CA PRO A 41 6.56 -15.11 -14.22
C PRO A 41 5.42 -14.21 -14.76
N LEU A 42 5.33 -12.99 -14.23
CA LEU A 42 4.42 -11.95 -14.69
C LEU A 42 5.19 -10.63 -14.85
N PRO A 43 4.85 -9.80 -15.85
CA PRO A 43 5.28 -8.40 -15.87
C PRO A 43 4.84 -7.69 -14.58
N LEU A 44 5.79 -7.21 -13.80
CA LEU A 44 5.54 -6.40 -12.60
C LEU A 44 5.73 -4.93 -12.94
N VAL A 45 4.66 -4.16 -12.84
CA VAL A 45 4.70 -2.71 -13.01
C VAL A 45 4.81 -2.04 -11.65
N THR A 46 5.84 -1.23 -11.48
CA THR A 46 6.07 -0.37 -10.32
C THR A 46 6.24 1.08 -10.79
N LEU A 47 6.08 2.04 -9.88
CA LEU A 47 6.20 3.47 -10.14
C LEU A 47 7.37 4.08 -9.36
N LYS A 48 7.88 5.21 -9.83
CA LYS A 48 8.69 6.11 -9.02
C LYS A 48 7.74 6.84 -8.04
N GLN A 49 7.59 6.27 -6.85
CA GLN A 49 6.70 6.79 -5.81
C GLN A 49 7.26 8.09 -5.21
N VAL A 50 6.42 9.11 -5.16
CA VAL A 50 6.79 10.48 -4.74
C VAL A 50 5.94 10.99 -3.56
N HIS A 51 5.15 10.11 -2.94
CA HIS A 51 4.21 10.41 -1.85
C HIS A 51 3.12 11.41 -2.26
N GLY A 52 2.72 11.39 -3.53
CA GLY A 52 1.68 12.23 -4.11
C GLY A 52 0.35 11.49 -4.29
N ARG A 53 -0.53 12.03 -5.18
CA ARG A 53 -1.86 11.48 -5.45
C ARG A 53 -2.05 11.01 -6.91
N LYS A 54 -0.98 10.94 -7.71
CA LYS A 54 -1.08 10.56 -9.12
C LYS A 54 -1.28 9.07 -9.26
N VAL A 55 -2.31 8.67 -10.02
CA VAL A 55 -2.65 7.28 -10.36
C VAL A 55 -2.45 7.05 -11.85
N ILE A 56 -1.84 5.93 -12.21
CA ILE A 56 -1.62 5.51 -13.59
C ILE A 56 -2.56 4.34 -13.92
N ARG A 57 -3.37 4.52 -14.97
CA ARG A 57 -4.20 3.45 -15.54
C ARG A 57 -3.41 2.72 -16.61
N LEU A 58 -3.36 1.39 -16.54
CA LEU A 58 -2.55 0.56 -17.41
C LEU A 58 -3.42 -0.24 -18.37
N ALA A 59 -3.19 -0.08 -19.67
CA ALA A 59 -3.68 -0.96 -20.73
C ALA A 59 -2.62 -1.99 -21.16
N GLN A 60 -1.35 -1.78 -20.80
CA GLN A 60 -0.21 -2.64 -21.06
C GLN A 60 0.91 -2.36 -20.04
N PRO A 61 1.95 -3.20 -19.92
CA PRO A 61 3.12 -2.89 -19.14
C PRO A 61 3.77 -1.56 -19.55
N LEU A 62 4.44 -0.89 -18.62
CA LEU A 62 5.16 0.36 -18.90
C LEU A 62 6.54 0.08 -19.49
N ASP A 63 6.91 0.81 -20.54
CA ASP A 63 8.24 0.75 -21.15
C ASP A 63 9.29 1.55 -20.37
N LYS A 64 8.85 2.45 -19.50
CA LYS A 64 9.73 3.31 -18.69
C LYS A 64 9.10 3.57 -17.32
N GLU A 65 9.94 3.90 -16.35
CA GLU A 65 9.49 4.32 -15.04
C GLU A 65 8.75 5.67 -15.10
N ILE A 66 7.60 5.75 -14.46
CA ILE A 66 6.73 6.94 -14.41
C ILE A 66 6.53 7.33 -12.94
N GLU A 67 6.52 8.61 -12.64
CA GLU A 67 6.16 9.11 -11.32
C GLU A 67 4.67 8.93 -11.03
N GLY A 68 4.37 8.41 -9.83
CA GLY A 68 3.02 8.20 -9.33
C GLY A 68 3.02 7.31 -8.09
N ASP A 69 1.90 7.27 -7.40
CA ASP A 69 1.73 6.51 -6.16
C ASP A 69 0.54 5.53 -6.21
N GLY A 70 -0.16 5.47 -7.34
CA GLY A 70 -1.27 4.54 -7.57
C GLY A 70 -1.27 3.93 -8.97
N LEU A 71 -1.75 2.70 -9.06
CA LEU A 71 -1.87 1.90 -10.28
C LEU A 71 -3.26 1.28 -10.35
N VAL A 72 -3.87 1.26 -11.54
CA VAL A 72 -5.14 0.58 -11.80
C VAL A 72 -5.07 -0.14 -13.15
N THR A 73 -5.62 -1.35 -13.23
CA THR A 73 -5.77 -2.09 -14.49
C THR A 73 -6.91 -3.10 -14.44
N ARG A 74 -7.43 -3.44 -15.61
CA ARG A 74 -8.28 -4.62 -15.89
C ARG A 74 -7.57 -5.68 -16.70
N VAL A 75 -6.34 -5.45 -17.08
CA VAL A 75 -5.58 -6.35 -17.96
C VAL A 75 -5.08 -7.55 -17.16
N LYS A 76 -5.46 -8.73 -17.60
CA LYS A 76 -4.95 -10.00 -17.05
C LYS A 76 -3.48 -10.20 -17.36
N GLY A 77 -2.77 -10.83 -16.45
CA GLY A 77 -1.36 -11.18 -16.64
C GLY A 77 -0.38 -10.04 -16.37
N ILE A 78 -0.83 -8.90 -15.86
CA ILE A 78 0.03 -7.81 -15.36
C ILE A 78 -0.10 -7.73 -13.85
N ALA A 79 1.02 -7.68 -13.14
CA ALA A 79 1.07 -7.43 -11.71
C ALA A 79 1.31 -5.95 -11.42
N LEU A 80 0.49 -5.37 -10.53
CA LEU A 80 0.69 -4.04 -9.96
C LEU A 80 1.51 -4.16 -8.68
N GLY A 81 2.58 -3.38 -8.55
CA GLY A 81 3.49 -3.43 -7.40
C GLY A 81 3.64 -2.10 -6.69
N ILE A 82 3.56 -2.13 -5.36
CA ILE A 82 3.81 -1.00 -4.46
C ILE A 82 4.98 -1.33 -3.55
N SER A 83 5.90 -0.37 -3.44
CA SER A 83 7.12 -0.48 -2.64
C SER A 83 6.97 0.36 -1.37
N THR A 84 7.15 -0.22 -0.20
CA THR A 84 6.99 0.48 1.08
C THR A 84 8.13 0.23 2.06
N ALA A 85 8.27 1.15 3.01
CA ALA A 85 9.09 1.05 4.21
C ALA A 85 8.36 1.88 5.28
N ASP A 86 7.42 1.25 6.00
CA ASP A 86 6.49 1.82 6.99
C ASP A 86 5.19 2.41 6.44
N CYS A 87 5.17 3.00 5.23
CA CYS A 87 3.93 3.49 4.61
C CYS A 87 2.95 2.34 4.32
N GLY A 88 1.65 2.63 4.29
CA GLY A 88 0.60 1.64 4.02
C GLY A 88 0.52 1.28 2.54
N PRO A 89 0.76 0.02 2.14
CA PRO A 89 0.38 -0.47 0.82
C PRO A 89 -1.09 -0.85 0.82
N LEU A 90 -1.87 -0.31 -0.11
CA LEU A 90 -3.24 -0.73 -0.35
C LEU A 90 -3.34 -1.53 -1.64
N LEU A 91 -4.01 -2.67 -1.58
CA LEU A 91 -4.39 -3.48 -2.73
C LEU A 91 -5.92 -3.51 -2.84
N PHE A 92 -6.43 -3.31 -4.06
CA PHE A 92 -7.85 -3.23 -4.35
C PHE A 92 -8.25 -4.25 -5.39
N TYR A 93 -9.46 -4.81 -5.26
CA TYR A 93 -10.06 -5.67 -6.26
C TYR A 93 -11.58 -5.50 -6.32
N ASP A 94 -12.12 -5.30 -7.51
CA ASP A 94 -13.54 -5.44 -7.81
C ASP A 94 -13.74 -6.76 -8.59
N PRO A 95 -14.30 -7.81 -7.96
CA PRO A 95 -14.47 -9.12 -8.60
C PRO A 95 -15.53 -9.12 -9.71
N VAL A 96 -16.47 -8.19 -9.69
CA VAL A 96 -17.53 -8.09 -10.70
C VAL A 96 -17.02 -7.40 -11.95
N ALA A 97 -16.29 -6.32 -11.81
CA ALA A 97 -15.71 -5.59 -12.94
C ALA A 97 -14.39 -6.20 -13.44
N GLY A 98 -13.73 -7.07 -12.65
CA GLY A 98 -12.43 -7.63 -12.96
C GLY A 98 -11.35 -6.54 -13.00
N ILE A 99 -11.35 -5.64 -12.02
CA ILE A 99 -10.43 -4.50 -11.95
C ILE A 99 -9.63 -4.58 -10.67
N ILE A 100 -8.32 -4.42 -10.80
CA ILE A 100 -7.39 -4.32 -9.67
C ILE A 100 -6.81 -2.92 -9.57
N GLY A 101 -6.51 -2.52 -8.34
CA GLY A 101 -5.78 -1.30 -8.01
C GLY A 101 -4.71 -1.56 -6.95
N ALA A 102 -3.72 -0.69 -6.90
CA ALA A 102 -2.73 -0.67 -5.85
C ALA A 102 -2.27 0.76 -5.59
N CYS A 103 -2.10 1.18 -4.33
CA CYS A 103 -1.52 2.49 -4.04
C CYS A 103 -0.61 2.51 -2.81
N HIS A 104 0.30 3.48 -2.82
CA HIS A 104 1.22 3.80 -1.75
C HIS A 104 0.61 4.90 -0.87
N ALA A 105 0.09 4.52 0.29
CA ALA A 105 -0.53 5.42 1.23
C ALA A 105 0.42 5.72 2.42
N GLY A 106 1.44 6.55 2.19
CA GLY A 106 2.13 7.26 3.26
C GLY A 106 1.22 8.37 3.81
N TRP A 107 1.53 8.93 5.00
CA TRP A 107 0.70 9.96 5.61
C TRP A 107 0.40 11.15 4.68
N LYS A 108 1.41 11.60 3.92
CA LYS A 108 1.27 12.73 2.99
C LYS A 108 0.36 12.37 1.83
N GLY A 109 0.63 11.28 1.11
CA GLY A 109 -0.18 10.83 0.00
C GLY A 109 -1.62 10.50 0.41
N ALA A 110 -1.81 9.86 1.57
CA ALA A 110 -3.13 9.58 2.12
C ALA A 110 -3.91 10.87 2.43
N LYS A 111 -3.24 11.88 2.99
CA LYS A 111 -3.84 13.20 3.24
C LYS A 111 -4.15 13.95 1.93
N GLU A 112 -3.28 13.86 0.93
CA GLU A 112 -3.45 14.49 -0.39
C GLU A 112 -4.48 13.76 -1.25
N GLY A 113 -4.96 12.58 -0.86
CA GLY A 113 -6.07 11.88 -1.51
C GLY A 113 -5.66 10.80 -2.51
N ILE A 114 -4.53 10.09 -2.30
CA ILE A 114 -4.14 8.97 -3.17
C ILE A 114 -5.15 7.81 -3.14
N ILE A 115 -5.80 7.59 -1.98
CA ILE A 115 -6.81 6.55 -1.80
C ILE A 115 -8.03 6.88 -2.66
N GLN A 116 -8.54 8.11 -2.52
CA GLN A 116 -9.65 8.65 -3.30
C GLN A 116 -9.37 8.57 -4.80
N ALA A 117 -8.21 9.08 -5.23
CA ALA A 117 -7.81 9.06 -6.64
C ALA A 117 -7.72 7.64 -7.22
N THR A 118 -7.26 6.67 -6.41
CA THR A 118 -7.20 5.26 -6.85
C THR A 118 -8.60 4.67 -7.02
N ILE A 119 -9.50 4.92 -6.06
CA ILE A 119 -10.89 4.47 -6.14
C ILE A 119 -11.62 5.15 -7.32
N GLU A 120 -11.41 6.44 -7.53
CA GLU A 120 -11.93 7.19 -8.68
C GLU A 120 -11.46 6.56 -10.00
N ALA A 121 -10.16 6.33 -10.15
CA ALA A 121 -9.60 5.68 -11.34
C ALA A 121 -10.19 4.27 -11.56
N MET A 122 -10.42 3.48 -10.50
CA MET A 122 -11.10 2.19 -10.61
C MET A 122 -12.56 2.35 -11.05
N THR A 123 -13.29 3.34 -10.53
CA THR A 123 -14.70 3.58 -10.90
C THR A 123 -14.84 4.09 -12.33
N GLU A 124 -13.91 4.90 -12.80
CA GLU A 124 -13.84 5.33 -14.21
C GLU A 124 -13.58 4.16 -15.18
N GLU A 125 -12.89 3.12 -14.73
CA GLU A 125 -12.71 1.85 -15.47
C GLU A 125 -13.92 0.90 -15.36
N GLY A 126 -14.92 1.23 -14.53
CA GLY A 126 -16.18 0.48 -14.39
C GLY A 126 -16.36 -0.26 -13.07
N ALA A 127 -15.45 -0.12 -12.11
CA ALA A 127 -15.63 -0.69 -10.77
C ALA A 127 -16.74 0.04 -9.99
N LYS A 128 -17.34 -0.66 -9.04
CA LYS A 128 -18.33 -0.09 -8.12
C LYS A 128 -17.79 -0.07 -6.69
N ARG A 129 -17.85 1.07 -6.00
CA ARG A 129 -17.37 1.21 -4.62
C ARG A 129 -17.88 0.11 -3.69
N SER A 130 -19.15 -0.30 -3.84
CA SER A 130 -19.78 -1.37 -3.06
C SER A 130 -19.25 -2.78 -3.37
N GLN A 131 -18.51 -2.96 -4.46
CA GLN A 131 -17.92 -4.23 -4.87
C GLN A 131 -16.41 -4.27 -4.66
N ILE A 132 -15.79 -3.11 -4.37
CA ILE A 132 -14.36 -3.05 -4.16
C ILE A 132 -13.99 -3.64 -2.79
N HIS A 133 -13.09 -4.62 -2.80
CA HIS A 133 -12.36 -5.11 -1.65
C HIS A 133 -11.04 -4.35 -1.56
N ALA A 134 -10.81 -3.68 -0.44
CA ALA A 134 -9.58 -2.97 -0.14
C ALA A 134 -8.81 -3.68 0.99
N THR A 135 -7.54 -3.97 0.78
CA THR A 135 -6.68 -4.59 1.79
C THR A 135 -5.50 -3.68 2.11
N LEU A 136 -5.42 -3.25 3.37
CA LEU A 136 -4.23 -2.61 3.91
C LEU A 136 -3.22 -3.67 4.32
N GLY A 137 -2.05 -3.61 3.72
CA GLY A 137 -0.93 -4.51 4.00
C GLY A 137 -0.07 -4.06 5.19
N PRO A 138 1.11 -4.65 5.34
CA PRO A 138 2.04 -4.33 6.43
C PRO A 138 2.43 -2.85 6.43
N THR A 139 2.22 -2.19 7.56
CA THR A 139 2.49 -0.78 7.78
C THR A 139 2.97 -0.54 9.21
N ILE A 140 3.60 0.61 9.47
CA ILE A 140 3.98 0.97 10.84
C ILE A 140 2.73 1.18 11.69
N GLN A 141 2.70 0.59 12.88
CA GLN A 141 1.58 0.72 13.82
C GLN A 141 1.77 1.92 14.74
N GLN A 142 0.67 2.40 15.31
CA GLN A 142 0.61 3.65 16.10
C GLN A 142 1.75 3.79 17.12
N MET A 143 1.97 2.75 17.93
CA MET A 143 2.96 2.80 19.02
C MET A 143 4.42 2.94 18.54
N ASN A 144 4.66 2.70 17.26
CA ASN A 144 5.99 2.82 16.65
C ASN A 144 6.13 4.04 15.73
N TYR A 145 5.04 4.80 15.51
CA TYR A 145 5.04 5.95 14.62
C TYR A 145 5.05 7.27 15.40
N GLU A 146 6.14 7.52 16.12
CA GLU A 146 6.36 8.79 16.80
C GLU A 146 6.57 9.93 15.79
N VAL A 147 5.92 11.06 16.03
CA VAL A 147 5.95 12.30 15.23
C VAL A 147 6.12 13.51 16.12
N GLY A 148 6.58 14.62 15.56
CA GLY A 148 6.83 15.87 16.31
C GLY A 148 5.55 16.59 16.76
N PRO A 149 5.70 17.61 17.59
CA PRO A 149 4.58 18.38 18.15
C PRO A 149 3.74 19.10 17.10
N GLU A 150 4.32 19.46 15.97
CA GLU A 150 3.66 20.16 14.87
C GLU A 150 2.78 19.24 14.02
N PHE A 151 3.01 17.93 14.08
CA PHE A 151 2.41 16.98 13.15
C PHE A 151 0.87 16.88 13.28
N PRO A 152 0.25 16.89 14.48
CA PRO A 152 -1.20 16.85 14.61
C PRO A 152 -1.92 18.01 13.91
N ALA A 153 -1.32 19.20 13.87
CA ALA A 153 -1.88 20.37 13.20
C ALA A 153 -2.03 20.20 11.66
N LEU A 154 -1.40 19.19 11.09
CA LEU A 154 -1.55 18.84 9.67
C LEU A 154 -2.87 18.13 9.37
N PHE A 155 -3.61 17.66 10.38
CA PHE A 155 -4.81 16.85 10.20
C PHE A 155 -6.04 17.54 10.77
N ASP A 156 -7.16 17.43 10.06
CA ASP A 156 -8.44 17.93 10.53
C ASP A 156 -9.11 16.91 11.48
N GLY A 157 -9.88 17.43 12.44
CA GLY A 157 -10.66 16.62 13.37
C GLY A 157 -10.04 16.57 14.79
N PRO A 158 -10.67 15.82 15.70
CA PRO A 158 -10.21 15.68 17.06
C PRO A 158 -8.86 14.98 17.13
N TYR A 159 -7.94 15.51 17.93
CA TYR A 159 -6.60 14.93 18.15
C TYR A 159 -6.69 13.44 18.53
N GLU A 160 -7.58 13.10 19.45
CA GLU A 160 -7.72 11.76 20.02
C GLU A 160 -8.09 10.68 18.97
N THR A 161 -8.56 11.08 17.81
CA THR A 161 -8.90 10.14 16.74
C THR A 161 -7.67 9.39 16.24
N TYR A 162 -6.60 10.12 15.94
CA TYR A 162 -5.41 9.54 15.30
C TYR A 162 -4.14 9.63 16.13
N PHE A 163 -4.14 10.41 17.21
CA PHE A 163 -2.95 10.69 17.98
C PHE A 163 -3.08 10.22 19.42
N ARG A 164 -1.95 9.81 19.98
CA ARG A 164 -1.77 9.58 21.42
C ARG A 164 -0.47 10.21 21.84
N PRO A 165 -0.30 10.61 23.13
CA PRO A 165 0.98 11.05 23.65
C PRO A 165 2.07 10.00 23.37
N ALA A 166 3.25 10.45 22.96
CA ALA A 166 4.42 9.59 22.84
C ALA A 166 5.18 9.53 24.18
N HIS A 167 6.22 8.70 24.26
CA HIS A 167 7.08 8.64 25.43
C HIS A 167 7.93 9.92 25.57
N LYS A 168 8.36 10.49 24.45
CA LYS A 168 9.07 11.76 24.40
C LYS A 168 8.07 12.90 24.58
N GLU A 169 8.38 13.83 25.49
CA GLU A 169 7.56 15.00 25.80
C GLU A 169 7.20 15.78 24.52
N GLU A 170 5.98 16.30 24.45
CA GLU A 170 5.39 17.02 23.31
C GLU A 170 5.28 16.21 22.01
N HIS A 171 5.83 15.01 21.94
CA HIS A 171 5.71 14.14 20.78
C HIS A 171 4.41 13.31 20.82
N HIS A 172 4.03 12.79 19.66
CA HIS A 172 2.79 12.04 19.49
C HIS A 172 3.04 10.73 18.76
N CYS A 173 2.20 9.72 18.99
CA CYS A 173 2.13 8.50 18.20
C CYS A 173 0.96 8.60 17.23
N PHE A 174 1.23 8.61 15.93
CA PHE A 174 0.23 8.74 14.87
C PHE A 174 -0.28 7.37 14.42
N ASN A 175 -1.61 7.23 14.31
CA ASN A 175 -2.26 6.00 13.84
C ASN A 175 -2.50 6.06 12.33
N LEU A 176 -1.46 5.79 11.54
CA LEU A 176 -1.55 5.74 10.08
C LEU A 176 -2.53 4.67 9.57
N PRO A 177 -2.54 3.42 10.11
CA PRO A 177 -3.53 2.42 9.68
C PRO A 177 -4.98 2.90 9.84
N LEU A 178 -5.33 3.44 11.00
CA LEU A 178 -6.67 3.96 11.25
C LEU A 178 -7.00 5.10 10.29
N TYR A 179 -6.08 6.05 10.09
CA TYR A 179 -6.27 7.16 9.15
C TYR A 179 -6.57 6.66 7.73
N ILE A 180 -5.81 5.65 7.24
CA ILE A 180 -6.02 5.03 5.92
C ILE A 180 -7.39 4.35 5.86
N CYS A 181 -7.75 3.55 6.88
CA CYS A 181 -9.05 2.88 6.92
C CYS A 181 -10.21 3.87 6.92
N ASP A 182 -10.10 4.99 7.65
CA ASP A 182 -11.13 6.03 7.67
C ASP A 182 -11.29 6.73 6.30
N GLN A 183 -10.19 6.90 5.53
CA GLN A 183 -10.33 7.39 4.15
C GLN A 183 -11.10 6.39 3.27
N LEU A 184 -10.89 5.08 3.43
CA LEU A 184 -11.68 4.06 2.73
C LEU A 184 -13.15 4.08 3.12
N VAL A 185 -13.46 4.26 4.40
CA VAL A 185 -14.84 4.40 4.90
C VAL A 185 -15.52 5.65 4.31
N LYS A 186 -14.82 6.79 4.27
CA LYS A 186 -15.31 8.03 3.64
C LYS A 186 -15.64 7.83 2.16
N GLU A 187 -14.87 7.01 1.46
CA GLU A 187 -15.10 6.62 0.06
C GLU A 187 -16.20 5.56 -0.10
N LYS A 188 -16.87 5.16 0.98
CA LYS A 188 -17.95 4.16 1.00
C LYS A 188 -17.52 2.78 0.49
N ILE A 189 -16.28 2.39 0.75
CA ILE A 189 -15.80 1.05 0.49
C ILE A 189 -16.42 0.11 1.54
N ALA A 190 -17.12 -0.93 1.07
CA ALA A 190 -17.86 -1.85 1.95
C ALA A 190 -16.95 -2.96 2.54
N HIS A 191 -15.91 -3.36 1.82
CA HIS A 191 -15.05 -4.48 2.18
C HIS A 191 -13.63 -3.99 2.45
N ILE A 192 -13.35 -3.66 3.71
CA ILE A 192 -12.05 -3.16 4.17
C ILE A 192 -11.39 -4.21 5.04
N HIS A 193 -10.17 -4.59 4.70
CA HIS A 193 -9.37 -5.60 5.42
C HIS A 193 -8.02 -4.98 5.82
N ASP A 194 -7.80 -4.84 7.12
CA ASP A 194 -6.50 -4.46 7.67
C ASP A 194 -5.81 -5.72 8.18
N LEU A 195 -4.64 -6.05 7.62
CA LEU A 195 -3.84 -7.21 8.03
C LEU A 195 -3.22 -7.03 9.42
N LYS A 196 -3.20 -5.81 9.95
CA LYS A 196 -2.63 -5.44 11.27
C LYS A 196 -1.18 -5.89 11.44
N LYS A 197 -0.44 -6.01 10.33
CA LYS A 197 0.97 -6.37 10.32
C LYS A 197 1.84 -5.15 10.56
N ASN A 198 2.74 -5.26 11.55
CA ASN A 198 3.60 -4.17 11.98
C ASN A 198 4.99 -4.27 11.35
N THR A 199 5.32 -3.34 10.44
CA THR A 199 6.66 -3.33 9.81
C THR A 199 7.79 -3.13 10.81
N PHE A 200 7.54 -2.46 11.93
CA PHE A 200 8.56 -2.17 12.95
C PHE A 200 8.95 -3.39 13.78
N THR A 201 8.01 -4.29 14.06
CA THR A 201 8.23 -5.43 14.98
C THR A 201 8.30 -6.79 14.28
N GLU A 202 7.78 -6.90 13.04
CA GLU A 202 7.76 -8.16 12.29
C GLU A 202 8.85 -8.22 11.20
N ASN A 203 8.88 -9.27 10.38
CA ASN A 203 9.91 -9.54 9.37
C ASN A 203 9.81 -8.65 8.11
N PHE A 204 9.35 -7.42 8.27
CA PHE A 204 9.31 -6.43 7.20
C PHE A 204 10.44 -5.41 7.35
N TYR A 205 10.81 -4.76 6.27
CA TYR A 205 11.71 -3.63 6.38
C TYR A 205 10.94 -2.43 6.92
N SER A 206 11.50 -1.82 7.98
CA SER A 206 10.99 -0.59 8.56
C SER A 206 12.06 0.49 8.49
N ARG A 207 11.76 1.58 7.80
CA ARG A 207 12.64 2.74 7.78
C ARG A 207 12.84 3.30 9.18
N ARG A 208 11.78 3.35 9.98
CA ARG A 208 11.82 3.83 11.35
C ARG A 208 12.78 2.99 12.22
N ARG A 209 12.71 1.67 12.10
CA ARG A 209 13.57 0.75 12.88
C ARG A 209 15.03 0.86 12.48
N PHE A 210 15.31 1.05 11.18
CA PHE A 210 16.66 1.00 10.65
C PHE A 210 17.28 2.38 10.35
N LEU A 211 16.64 3.45 10.81
CA LEU A 211 17.06 4.83 10.53
C LEU A 211 18.50 5.13 11.00
N SER A 212 18.97 4.50 12.09
CA SER A 212 20.29 4.73 12.66
C SER A 212 21.43 4.16 11.82
N TRP A 213 21.21 3.05 11.09
CA TRP A 213 22.26 2.42 10.26
C TRP A 213 22.00 2.49 8.76
N ASP A 214 20.78 2.84 8.34
CA ASP A 214 20.44 3.18 6.96
C ASP A 214 19.77 4.57 6.90
N PRO A 215 20.52 5.66 7.23
CA PRO A 215 19.95 7.01 7.33
C PRO A 215 19.32 7.49 6.01
N GLN A 216 19.84 7.03 4.88
CA GLN A 216 19.32 7.38 3.55
C GLN A 216 18.13 6.50 3.15
N GLY A 217 17.90 5.36 3.82
CA GLY A 217 16.79 4.45 3.56
C GLY A 217 16.78 3.89 2.14
N MET A 218 17.97 3.65 1.59
CA MET A 218 18.11 3.26 0.18
C MET A 218 18.18 1.74 -0.04
N SER A 219 18.45 0.98 1.02
CA SER A 219 18.88 -0.41 0.89
C SER A 219 17.75 -1.40 0.70
N PHE A 220 16.58 -1.16 1.29
CA PHE A 220 15.52 -2.18 1.36
C PHE A 220 14.12 -1.61 1.18
N ARG A 221 13.22 -2.42 0.69
CA ARG A 221 11.79 -2.15 0.60
C ARG A 221 11.00 -3.44 0.75
N ASN A 222 9.77 -3.30 1.21
CA ASN A 222 8.75 -4.34 1.12
C ASN A 222 8.02 -4.17 -0.21
N LEU A 223 7.77 -5.26 -0.91
CA LEU A 223 6.94 -5.27 -2.11
C LEU A 223 5.55 -5.78 -1.77
N SER A 224 4.53 -5.07 -2.22
CA SER A 224 3.14 -5.53 -2.21
C SER A 224 2.66 -5.62 -3.65
N ALA A 225 2.10 -6.75 -4.06
CA ALA A 225 1.72 -6.96 -5.44
C ALA A 225 0.34 -7.63 -5.57
N ILE A 226 -0.36 -7.31 -6.67
CA ILE A 226 -1.66 -7.89 -7.03
C ILE A 226 -1.76 -8.08 -8.55
N ALA A 227 -2.36 -9.18 -9.00
CA ALA A 227 -2.56 -9.51 -10.41
C ALA A 227 -3.83 -10.32 -10.64
N ILE A 228 -4.49 -10.15 -11.79
CA ILE A 228 -5.51 -11.05 -12.32
C ILE A 228 -4.81 -12.00 -13.32
N ILE A 229 -5.05 -13.33 -13.22
CA ILE A 229 -4.43 -14.34 -14.08
C ILE A 229 -5.46 -15.10 -14.91
#